data_6fc6b28c97ef9f0272355b7c9c66ca02
#
_entry.id   6fc6b28c97ef9f0272355b7c9c66ca02
#
_cell.length_a   1.000
_cell.length_b   1.000
_cell.length_c   1.000
_cell.angle_alpha   90.00
_cell.angle_beta   90.00
_cell.angle_gamma   90.00
#
_symmetry.space_group_name_H-M   'P 1'
#
loop_
_entity.id
_entity.type
_entity.pdbx_description
1 polymer ?
#
loop_
_entity_poly.entity_id
_entity_poly.type
_entity_poly.pdbx_seq_one_letter_code
_entity_poly.pdbx_strand_id
1 'polypeptide(L)'
;MRPPGRDLLSTSTAPTGRDRGAATVWAAVASAALCAVFAALLAMGHAVAVRHQAGGVADLAALAAADHWGEGEEGACAQARRVAAAQGAEVVRCALLGEVSDVTAEAGAGPFAVRVRARAGPHGAAP
;
A
#
# COMPACT_ATOMS: atom_id res chain seq x y z
N MET A 1 -66.23 32.09 -37.21
CA MET A 1 -65.75 32.29 -35.85
C MET A 1 -64.50 31.39 -35.63
N ARG A 2 -63.33 31.95 -35.61
CA ARG A 2 -62.08 31.24 -35.33
C ARG A 2 -61.73 31.42 -33.86
N PRO A 3 -61.39 30.36 -33.11
CA PRO A 3 -60.88 30.53 -31.75
C PRO A 3 -59.45 31.10 -31.78
N PRO A 4 -59.10 31.99 -30.86
CA PRO A 4 -57.76 32.53 -30.77
C PRO A 4 -56.74 31.45 -30.39
N GLY A 5 -55.68 31.34 -31.19
CA GLY A 5 -54.54 30.48 -30.92
C GLY A 5 -53.87 30.88 -29.61
N ARG A 6 -53.76 29.92 -28.73
CA ARG A 6 -52.89 30.03 -27.57
C ARG A 6 -51.44 29.88 -28.08
N ASP A 7 -50.80 30.99 -28.26
CA ASP A 7 -49.34 31.02 -28.36
C ASP A 7 -48.78 30.63 -27.00
N LEU A 8 -48.50 29.35 -26.85
CA LEU A 8 -47.67 28.88 -25.76
C LEU A 8 -46.23 29.37 -26.07
N LEU A 9 -45.93 30.56 -25.55
CA LEU A 9 -44.58 31.07 -25.46
C LEU A 9 -43.78 30.09 -24.60
N SER A 10 -43.19 29.08 -25.25
CA SER A 10 -42.08 28.34 -24.70
C SER A 10 -40.91 29.30 -24.55
N THR A 11 -40.82 29.88 -23.37
CA THR A 11 -39.61 30.59 -22.94
C THR A 11 -38.54 29.54 -22.67
N SER A 12 -37.92 29.05 -23.74
CA SER A 12 -36.63 28.37 -23.63
C SER A 12 -35.63 29.42 -23.16
N THR A 13 -35.45 29.50 -21.87
CA THR A 13 -34.36 30.24 -21.26
C THR A 13 -33.07 29.51 -21.65
N ALA A 14 -32.48 29.87 -22.78
CA ALA A 14 -31.16 29.39 -23.13
C ALA A 14 -30.18 29.82 -22.02
N PRO A 15 -29.40 28.90 -21.44
CA PRO A 15 -28.43 29.26 -20.41
C PRO A 15 -27.45 30.28 -21.00
N THR A 16 -27.34 31.42 -20.33
CA THR A 16 -26.39 32.48 -20.72
C THR A 16 -24.98 31.90 -20.71
N GLY A 17 -24.08 32.34 -21.61
CA GLY A 17 -22.73 31.80 -21.74
C GLY A 17 -21.90 31.86 -20.46
N ARG A 18 -22.29 32.68 -19.49
CA ARG A 18 -21.72 32.71 -18.13
C ARG A 18 -22.05 31.46 -17.33
N ASP A 19 -23.26 30.92 -17.43
CA ASP A 19 -23.69 29.72 -16.72
C ASP A 19 -23.00 28.48 -17.26
N ARG A 20 -22.69 28.43 -18.56
CA ARG A 20 -21.93 27.36 -19.18
C ARG A 20 -20.47 27.33 -18.69
N GLY A 21 -19.83 28.51 -18.58
CA GLY A 21 -18.48 28.63 -18.05
C GLY A 21 -18.40 28.21 -16.58
N ALA A 22 -19.37 28.61 -15.76
CA ALA A 22 -19.46 28.23 -14.37
C ALA A 22 -19.65 26.71 -14.20
N ALA A 23 -20.52 26.09 -15.00
CA ALA A 23 -20.73 24.63 -14.96
C ALA A 23 -19.45 23.83 -15.32
N THR A 24 -18.70 24.30 -16.33
CA THR A 24 -17.45 23.67 -16.74
C THR A 24 -16.39 23.77 -15.64
N VAL A 25 -16.26 24.93 -15.00
CA VAL A 25 -15.34 25.14 -13.87
C VAL A 25 -15.71 24.22 -12.69
N TRP A 26 -17.00 24.14 -12.35
CA TRP A 26 -17.47 23.25 -11.29
C TRP A 26 -17.20 21.78 -11.61
N ALA A 27 -17.44 21.34 -12.84
CA ALA A 27 -17.14 19.99 -13.28
C ALA A 27 -15.65 19.69 -13.19
N ALA A 28 -14.79 20.63 -13.61
CA ALA A 28 -13.35 20.48 -13.51
C ALA A 28 -12.87 20.38 -12.06
N VAL A 29 -13.37 21.22 -11.17
CA VAL A 29 -13.04 21.20 -9.74
C VAL A 29 -13.50 19.89 -9.09
N ALA A 30 -14.74 19.47 -9.37
CA ALA A 30 -15.27 18.20 -8.86
C ALA A 30 -14.45 17.00 -9.34
N SER A 31 -14.06 16.99 -10.63
CA SER A 31 -13.21 15.93 -11.18
C SER A 31 -11.82 15.92 -10.54
N ALA A 32 -11.21 17.08 -10.36
CA ALA A 32 -9.91 17.19 -9.69
C ALA A 32 -9.96 16.71 -8.24
N ALA A 33 -11.01 17.09 -7.51
CA ALA A 33 -11.22 16.64 -6.13
C ALA A 33 -11.40 15.12 -6.06
N LEU A 34 -12.17 14.54 -6.98
CA LEU A 34 -12.36 13.09 -7.05
C LEU A 34 -11.04 12.36 -7.37
N CYS A 35 -10.26 12.86 -8.32
CA CYS A 35 -8.94 12.32 -8.62
C CYS A 35 -7.99 12.39 -7.43
N ALA A 36 -8.00 13.48 -6.67
CA ALA A 36 -7.18 13.64 -5.48
C ALA A 36 -7.56 12.61 -4.38
N VAL A 37 -8.86 12.39 -4.16
CA VAL A 37 -9.35 11.37 -3.22
C VAL A 37 -8.91 9.97 -3.67
N PHE A 38 -9.08 9.64 -4.96
CA PHE A 38 -8.64 8.36 -5.52
C PHE A 38 -7.14 8.15 -5.36
N ALA A 39 -6.33 9.17 -5.66
CA ALA A 39 -4.88 9.10 -5.50
C ALA A 39 -4.49 8.86 -4.03
N ALA A 40 -5.16 9.51 -3.08
CA ALA A 40 -4.93 9.30 -1.66
C ALA A 40 -5.29 7.88 -1.21
N LEU A 41 -6.42 7.33 -1.68
CA LEU A 41 -6.83 5.96 -1.38
C LEU A 41 -5.85 4.93 -1.96
N LEU A 42 -5.39 5.13 -3.20
CA LEU A 42 -4.39 4.27 -3.82
C LEU A 42 -3.04 4.32 -3.08
N ALA A 43 -2.61 5.51 -2.65
CA ALA A 43 -1.40 5.66 -1.86
C ALA A 43 -1.50 4.94 -0.51
N MET A 44 -2.64 5.05 0.17
CA MET A 44 -2.92 4.29 1.41
C MET A 44 -2.90 2.79 1.17
N GLY A 45 -3.59 2.31 0.13
CA GLY A 45 -3.61 0.89 -0.23
C GLY A 45 -2.22 0.36 -0.53
N HIS A 46 -1.41 1.12 -1.25
CA HIS A 46 -0.02 0.77 -1.52
C HIS A 46 0.83 0.67 -0.24
N ALA A 47 0.72 1.64 0.66
CA ALA A 47 1.44 1.63 1.93
C ALA A 47 1.08 0.40 2.79
N VAL A 48 -0.21 0.03 2.84
CA VAL A 48 -0.68 -1.17 3.55
C VAL A 48 -0.13 -2.44 2.90
N ALA A 49 -0.15 -2.54 1.57
CA ALA A 49 0.37 -3.69 0.84
C ALA A 49 1.87 -3.91 1.08
N VAL A 50 2.67 -2.85 1.01
CA VAL A 50 4.12 -2.91 1.29
C VAL A 50 4.39 -3.35 2.73
N ARG A 51 3.61 -2.86 3.70
CA ARG A 51 3.75 -3.28 5.09
C ARG A 51 3.42 -4.76 5.29
N HIS A 52 2.36 -5.27 4.66
CA HIS A 52 2.02 -6.69 4.70
C HIS A 52 3.09 -7.55 4.04
N GLN A 53 3.61 -7.12 2.91
CA GLN A 53 4.72 -7.80 2.23
C GLN A 53 5.95 -7.87 3.14
N ALA A 54 6.36 -6.75 3.74
CA ALA A 54 7.50 -6.71 4.65
C ALA A 54 7.32 -7.63 5.86
N GLY A 55 6.10 -7.70 6.41
CA GLY A 55 5.74 -8.62 7.50
C GLY A 55 5.90 -10.08 7.09
N GLY A 56 5.29 -10.48 5.99
CA GLY A 56 5.38 -11.85 5.47
C GLY A 56 6.82 -12.27 5.17
N VAL A 57 7.62 -11.38 4.58
CA VAL A 57 9.04 -11.65 4.33
C VAL A 57 9.82 -11.81 5.63
N ALA A 58 9.60 -10.94 6.61
CA ALA A 58 10.28 -11.01 7.89
C ALA A 58 9.97 -12.33 8.61
N ASP A 59 8.71 -12.78 8.59
CA ASP A 59 8.29 -14.04 9.19
C ASP A 59 8.93 -15.24 8.49
N LEU A 60 8.89 -15.29 7.15
CA LEU A 60 9.51 -16.38 6.39
C LEU A 60 11.04 -16.41 6.55
N ALA A 61 11.68 -15.24 6.57
CA ALA A 61 13.11 -15.16 6.78
C ALA A 61 13.51 -15.58 8.20
N ALA A 62 12.70 -15.20 9.21
CA ALA A 62 12.92 -15.64 10.59
C ALA A 62 12.74 -17.15 10.74
N LEU A 63 11.73 -17.76 10.12
CA LEU A 63 11.54 -19.21 10.11
C LEU A 63 12.70 -19.91 9.43
N ALA A 64 13.15 -19.43 8.27
CA ALA A 64 14.29 -20.01 7.57
C ALA A 64 15.59 -19.96 8.40
N ALA A 65 15.81 -18.86 9.13
CA ALA A 65 16.94 -18.76 10.05
C ALA A 65 16.80 -19.72 11.25
N ALA A 66 15.58 -19.84 11.80
CA ALA A 66 15.33 -20.75 12.92
C ALA A 66 15.52 -22.23 12.54
N ASP A 67 15.11 -22.63 11.34
CA ASP A 67 15.29 -24.00 10.84
C ASP A 67 16.78 -24.37 10.67
N HIS A 68 17.64 -23.39 10.48
CA HIS A 68 19.09 -23.57 10.25
C HIS A 68 19.94 -23.13 11.45
N TRP A 69 19.35 -23.04 12.65
CA TRP A 69 20.07 -22.61 13.86
C TRP A 69 21.33 -23.42 14.15
N GLY A 70 21.33 -24.73 13.83
CA GLY A 70 22.46 -25.62 13.99
C GLY A 70 23.69 -25.32 13.12
N GLU A 71 23.50 -24.50 12.06
CA GLU A 71 24.60 -24.03 11.21
C GLU A 71 25.31 -22.77 11.77
N GLY A 72 24.86 -22.28 12.93
CA GLY A 72 25.34 -21.07 13.55
C GLY A 72 24.68 -19.82 12.97
N GLU A 73 24.95 -18.67 13.58
CA GLU A 73 24.33 -17.40 13.20
C GLU A 73 24.58 -17.01 11.73
N GLU A 74 25.79 -17.23 11.24
CA GLU A 74 26.14 -16.88 9.86
C GLU A 74 25.36 -17.72 8.84
N GLY A 75 25.29 -19.02 9.03
CA GLY A 75 24.53 -19.94 8.16
C GLY A 75 23.04 -19.67 8.22
N ALA A 76 22.48 -19.53 9.40
CA ALA A 76 21.08 -19.20 9.61
C ALA A 76 20.69 -17.86 8.95
N CYS A 77 21.50 -16.83 9.15
CA CYS A 77 21.26 -15.51 8.55
C CYS A 77 21.47 -15.49 7.03
N ALA A 78 22.33 -16.36 6.50
CA ALA A 78 22.46 -16.52 5.05
C ALA A 78 21.18 -17.07 4.42
N GLN A 79 20.51 -18.02 5.09
CA GLN A 79 19.22 -18.53 4.63
C GLN A 79 18.12 -17.46 4.71
N ALA A 80 18.05 -16.71 5.81
CA ALA A 80 17.12 -15.58 5.93
C ALA A 80 17.27 -14.59 4.78
N ARG A 81 18.50 -14.22 4.42
CA ARG A 81 18.79 -13.30 3.30
C ARG A 81 18.34 -13.87 1.95
N ARG A 82 18.55 -15.18 1.72
CA ARG A 82 18.09 -15.84 0.48
C ARG A 82 16.58 -15.77 0.33
N VAL A 83 15.85 -16.07 1.41
CA VAL A 83 14.39 -16.02 1.42
C VAL A 83 13.89 -14.61 1.20
N ALA A 84 14.45 -13.60 1.86
CA ALA A 84 14.08 -12.21 1.68
C ALA A 84 14.34 -11.75 0.24
N ALA A 85 15.51 -12.05 -0.31
CA ALA A 85 15.87 -11.68 -1.69
C ALA A 85 14.92 -12.30 -2.72
N ALA A 86 14.50 -13.56 -2.52
CA ALA A 86 13.53 -14.23 -3.39
C ALA A 86 12.15 -13.55 -3.37
N GLN A 87 11.83 -12.80 -2.31
CA GLN A 87 10.59 -12.02 -2.14
C GLN A 87 10.76 -10.53 -2.52
N GLY A 88 11.91 -10.16 -3.05
CA GLY A 88 12.19 -8.77 -3.42
C GLY A 88 12.37 -7.83 -2.22
N ALA A 89 12.84 -8.36 -1.09
CA ALA A 89 13.11 -7.61 0.13
C ALA A 89 14.54 -7.87 0.62
N GLU A 90 14.98 -7.10 1.60
CA GLU A 90 16.33 -7.19 2.16
C GLU A 90 16.27 -7.43 3.68
N VAL A 91 17.15 -8.30 4.18
CA VAL A 91 17.37 -8.46 5.62
C VAL A 91 18.35 -7.39 6.08
N VAL A 92 17.88 -6.43 6.85
CA VAL A 92 18.70 -5.33 7.39
C VAL A 92 19.27 -5.64 8.76
N ARG A 93 18.71 -6.61 9.46
CA ARG A 93 19.22 -7.13 10.73
C ARG A 93 18.88 -8.60 10.87
N CYS A 94 19.83 -9.40 11.31
CA CYS A 94 19.63 -10.79 11.67
C CYS A 94 20.52 -11.12 12.87
N ALA A 95 19.95 -11.82 13.84
CA ALA A 95 20.66 -12.33 15.01
C ALA A 95 20.05 -13.67 15.41
N LEU A 96 20.89 -14.55 15.94
CA LEU A 96 20.48 -15.84 16.51
C LEU A 96 20.71 -15.79 18.02
N LEU A 97 19.66 -16.02 18.79
CA LEU A 97 19.67 -16.03 20.26
C LEU A 97 19.32 -17.45 20.73
N GLY A 98 20.32 -18.32 20.77
CA GLY A 98 20.09 -19.74 20.95
C GLY A 98 19.32 -20.32 19.77
N GLU A 99 18.14 -20.90 20.02
CA GLU A 99 17.25 -21.45 18.98
C GLU A 99 16.24 -20.43 18.44
N VAL A 100 16.33 -19.17 18.89
CA VAL A 100 15.42 -18.08 18.45
C VAL A 100 16.14 -17.19 17.46
N SER A 101 15.60 -17.06 16.29
CA SER A 101 16.03 -16.09 15.28
C SER A 101 15.30 -14.76 15.45
N ASP A 102 16.01 -13.67 15.25
CA ASP A 102 15.49 -12.30 15.28
C ASP A 102 15.89 -11.62 13.98
N VAL A 103 14.93 -11.42 13.09
CA VAL A 103 15.16 -10.91 11.74
C VAL A 103 14.35 -9.62 11.53
N THR A 104 15.00 -8.62 10.96
CA THR A 104 14.33 -7.40 10.46
C THR A 104 14.48 -7.36 8.95
N ALA A 105 13.36 -7.39 8.25
CA ALA A 105 13.31 -7.25 6.80
C ALA A 105 12.83 -5.85 6.41
N GLU A 106 13.35 -5.36 5.28
CA GLU A 106 12.93 -4.13 4.64
C GLU A 106 12.36 -4.44 3.27
N ALA A 107 11.17 -3.93 2.99
CA ALA A 107 10.53 -4.00 1.68
C ALA A 107 10.10 -2.61 1.22
N GLY A 108 9.98 -2.41 -0.10
CA GLY A 108 9.69 -1.11 -0.70
C GLY A 108 10.96 -0.38 -1.11
N ALA A 109 10.79 0.85 -1.58
CA ALA A 109 11.89 1.68 -2.05
C ALA A 109 11.74 3.15 -1.64
N GLY A 110 12.86 3.83 -1.43
CA GLY A 110 12.91 5.25 -1.11
C GLY A 110 12.08 5.61 0.13
N PRO A 111 11.23 6.64 0.07
CA PRO A 111 10.45 7.10 1.22
C PRO A 111 9.34 6.12 1.65
N PHE A 112 9.06 5.10 0.84
CA PHE A 112 8.06 4.06 1.11
C PHE A 112 8.66 2.75 1.61
N ALA A 113 9.96 2.72 1.90
CA ALA A 113 10.60 1.56 2.51
C ALA A 113 10.06 1.33 3.92
N VAL A 114 9.65 0.09 4.19
CA VAL A 114 9.06 -0.32 5.48
C VAL A 114 9.91 -1.44 6.07
N ARG A 115 10.26 -1.28 7.34
CA ARG A 115 10.99 -2.29 8.12
C ARG A 115 10.04 -3.00 9.07
N VAL A 116 10.08 -4.31 9.05
CA VAL A 116 9.31 -5.16 9.97
C VAL A 116 10.24 -6.18 10.60
N ARG A 117 10.07 -6.37 11.91
CA ARG A 117 10.83 -7.32 12.71
C ARG A 117 9.98 -8.54 13.00
N ALA A 118 10.57 -9.72 12.85
CA ALA A 118 9.97 -10.99 13.20
C ALA A 118 10.94 -11.82 14.03
N ARG A 119 10.38 -12.71 14.85
CA ARG A 119 11.12 -13.70 15.63
C ARG A 119 10.51 -15.07 15.40
N ALA A 120 11.35 -16.07 15.26
CA ALA A 120 10.94 -17.46 15.17
C ALA A 120 11.80 -18.34 16.07
N GLY A 121 11.19 -19.37 16.65
CA GLY A 121 11.85 -20.31 17.50
C GLY A 121 10.89 -21.38 17.98
N PRO A 122 11.37 -22.42 18.68
CA PRO A 122 10.52 -23.50 19.20
C PRO A 122 9.51 -22.96 20.22
N HIS A 123 8.37 -23.64 20.33
CA HIS A 123 7.33 -23.31 21.30
C HIS A 123 7.91 -23.38 22.74
N GLY A 124 7.80 -22.28 23.49
CA GLY A 124 8.29 -22.15 24.85
C GLY A 124 9.72 -21.60 24.96
N ALA A 125 10.39 -21.30 23.87
CA ALA A 125 11.63 -20.55 23.93
C ALA A 125 11.33 -19.14 24.47
N ALA A 126 11.89 -18.83 25.65
CA ALA A 126 11.77 -17.48 26.21
C ALA A 126 12.55 -16.48 25.34
N PRO A 127 12.01 -15.27 25.19
CA PRO A 127 12.71 -14.22 24.45
C PRO A 127 13.99 -13.78 25.15
#